data_26659c8cf92eb0e7ed300956c4663e66
#
_entry.id   26659c8cf92eb0e7ed300956c4663e66
#
_cell.length_a   1.000
_cell.length_b   1.000
_cell.length_c   1.000
_cell.angle_alpha   90.00
_cell.angle_beta   90.00
_cell.angle_gamma   90.00
#
_symmetry.space_group_name_H-M   'P 1'
#
loop_
_entity.id
_entity.type
_entity.pdbx_description
1 polymer ?
#
loop_
_entity_poly.entity_id
_entity_poly.type
_entity_poly.pdbx_seq_one_letter_code
_entity_poly.pdbx_strand_id
1 'polypeptide(L)'
;MKTPEPRGSDGQTSNFSELLRMPVSGACPEQDRSMVMGVSLTRAETASQIAQARELFLEYAQSLGFSLCFQNFDQELAALPGDYAPPEGRLLLATFEGQLAGCVALHKLEPGICEMKRLYLRPQFRGQGLGRALVNQIIAEGRQIGYQRMRLDTVEPVMKDAVAIYRKIGFHQVAPYRTNPIAGALYMELHL
;
A
#
# COMPACT_ATOMS: atom_id res chain seq x y z
N MET A 1 22.15 -48.76 -68.66
CA MET A 1 21.08 -48.39 -69.58
C MET A 1 20.40 -47.15 -69.06
N LYS A 2 20.52 -46.09 -69.82
CA LYS A 2 19.70 -44.87 -69.93
C LYS A 2 19.37 -44.09 -68.62
N THR A 3 20.12 -43.06 -68.39
CA THR A 3 19.59 -41.74 -67.95
C THR A 3 18.52 -41.22 -68.88
N PRO A 4 17.63 -40.34 -68.43
CA PRO A 4 17.82 -38.92 -68.73
C PRO A 4 17.43 -37.98 -67.59
N GLU A 5 18.17 -36.90 -67.50
CA GLU A 5 17.83 -35.56 -67.02
C GLU A 5 16.89 -34.84 -68.01
N PRO A 6 16.61 -33.55 -67.79
CA PRO A 6 16.01 -32.75 -66.69
C PRO A 6 14.85 -31.85 -67.23
N ARG A 7 14.17 -31.14 -66.35
CA ARG A 7 13.48 -29.83 -66.58
C ARG A 7 13.00 -29.34 -65.21
N GLY A 8 13.23 -28.20 -64.76
CA GLY A 8 13.27 -26.86 -65.29
C GLY A 8 12.44 -25.96 -64.37
N SER A 9 13.12 -24.97 -63.72
CA SER A 9 12.67 -23.65 -63.29
C SER A 9 11.26 -23.50 -62.74
N ASP A 10 11.13 -22.98 -61.53
CA ASP A 10 10.69 -21.59 -61.39
C ASP A 10 10.91 -21.11 -59.94
N GLY A 11 11.50 -19.95 -59.87
CA GLY A 11 11.82 -19.27 -58.64
C GLY A 11 10.59 -18.66 -57.97
N GLN A 12 10.54 -18.77 -56.67
CA GLN A 12 9.79 -17.83 -55.85
C GLN A 12 10.68 -17.37 -54.72
N THR A 13 11.25 -16.20 -54.93
CA THR A 13 11.82 -15.37 -53.88
C THR A 13 10.69 -14.86 -53.00
N SER A 14 10.40 -15.55 -51.92
CA SER A 14 9.52 -15.01 -50.91
C SER A 14 10.30 -14.07 -49.97
N ASN A 15 9.86 -12.85 -50.01
CA ASN A 15 10.29 -11.69 -49.29
C ASN A 15 10.48 -11.93 -47.80
N PHE A 16 11.74 -11.77 -47.34
CA PHE A 16 12.12 -11.77 -45.95
C PHE A 16 11.83 -10.41 -45.23
N SER A 17 10.92 -9.60 -45.81
CA SER A 17 10.67 -8.23 -45.32
C SER A 17 9.33 -8.04 -44.58
N GLU A 18 8.58 -9.11 -44.30
CA GLU A 18 7.24 -8.98 -43.73
C GLU A 18 7.11 -9.47 -42.29
N LEU A 19 8.23 -9.82 -41.61
CA LEU A 19 8.26 -10.30 -40.22
C LEU A 19 8.65 -9.23 -39.20
N LEU A 20 8.70 -7.95 -39.58
CA LEU A 20 9.11 -6.84 -38.72
C LEU A 20 8.01 -5.80 -38.46
N ARG A 21 6.74 -6.20 -38.50
CA ARG A 21 5.62 -5.32 -38.11
C ARG A 21 4.65 -6.02 -37.19
N MET A 22 5.09 -6.40 -36.00
CA MET A 22 4.19 -6.57 -34.88
C MET A 22 4.28 -5.33 -34.01
N PRO A 23 3.18 -4.61 -33.75
CA PRO A 23 3.19 -3.53 -32.78
C PRO A 23 3.37 -4.15 -31.41
N VAL A 24 4.48 -3.82 -30.75
CA VAL A 24 4.68 -4.02 -29.32
C VAL A 24 3.71 -3.07 -28.59
N SER A 25 2.46 -3.44 -28.49
CA SER A 25 1.50 -2.82 -27.60
C SER A 25 1.80 -3.32 -26.19
N GLY A 26 2.90 -2.88 -25.62
CA GLY A 26 3.17 -2.94 -24.19
C GLY A 26 2.44 -1.79 -23.50
N ALA A 27 1.12 -1.87 -23.40
CA ALA A 27 0.38 -1.04 -22.48
C ALA A 27 0.75 -1.50 -21.07
N CYS A 28 1.62 -0.75 -20.41
CA CYS A 28 1.76 -0.75 -18.97
C CYS A 28 0.35 -0.55 -18.39
N PRO A 29 -0.13 -1.38 -17.43
CA PRO A 29 -1.42 -1.12 -16.81
C PRO A 29 -1.37 0.27 -16.18
N GLU A 30 -2.19 1.17 -16.68
CA GLU A 30 -2.46 2.47 -16.07
C GLU A 30 -2.84 2.22 -14.61
N GLN A 31 -1.93 2.62 -13.72
CA GLN A 31 -2.25 2.76 -12.31
C GLN A 31 -3.43 3.71 -12.23
N ASP A 32 -4.56 3.20 -11.74
CA ASP A 32 -5.76 3.96 -11.43
C ASP A 32 -5.37 5.10 -10.46
N ARG A 33 -5.02 6.24 -11.05
CA ARG A 33 -4.84 7.51 -10.35
C ARG A 33 -6.25 8.08 -10.13
N SER A 34 -6.90 7.62 -9.09
CA SER A 34 -8.00 8.36 -8.47
C SER A 34 -7.43 9.69 -7.95
N MET A 35 -7.23 10.63 -8.87
CA MET A 35 -6.79 11.99 -8.55
C MET A 35 -7.98 12.74 -7.93
N VAL A 36 -8.08 12.71 -6.62
CA VAL A 36 -8.62 13.88 -5.90
C VAL A 36 -7.61 14.99 -6.18
N MET A 37 -8.06 16.09 -6.81
CA MET A 37 -7.17 17.19 -7.23
C MET A 37 -6.26 17.58 -6.06
N GLY A 38 -4.94 17.53 -6.26
CA GLY A 38 -3.93 17.88 -5.26
C GLY A 38 -3.42 16.75 -4.36
N VAL A 39 -4.02 15.56 -4.34
CA VAL A 39 -3.57 14.42 -3.51
C VAL A 39 -2.60 13.52 -4.28
N SER A 40 -1.47 13.18 -3.66
CA SER A 40 -0.58 12.11 -4.13
C SER A 40 -0.31 11.12 -3.00
N LEU A 41 -0.36 9.83 -3.32
CA LEU A 41 0.01 8.73 -2.42
C LEU A 41 1.24 8.03 -3.01
N THR A 42 2.28 7.89 -2.21
CA THR A 42 3.55 7.29 -2.65
C THR A 42 4.05 6.27 -1.63
N ARG A 43 4.74 5.23 -2.11
CA ARG A 43 5.49 4.33 -1.22
C ARG A 43 6.73 5.06 -0.71
N ALA A 44 7.03 4.91 0.58
CA ALA A 44 8.24 5.46 1.17
C ALA A 44 9.41 4.47 0.98
N GLU A 45 10.22 4.69 -0.05
CA GLU A 45 11.31 3.79 -0.44
C GLU A 45 12.68 4.47 -0.34
N THR A 46 12.73 5.80 -0.40
CA THR A 46 13.99 6.55 -0.27
C THR A 46 14.29 6.95 1.16
N ALA A 47 15.55 7.20 1.47
CA ALA A 47 15.96 7.68 2.80
C ALA A 47 15.22 8.96 3.23
N SER A 48 14.97 9.88 2.30
CA SER A 48 14.21 11.11 2.55
C SER A 48 12.74 10.80 2.91
N GLN A 49 12.08 9.89 2.19
CA GLN A 49 10.71 9.48 2.46
C GLN A 49 10.59 8.73 3.79
N ILE A 50 11.57 7.90 4.14
CA ILE A 50 11.63 7.24 5.44
C ILE A 50 11.81 8.26 6.57
N ALA A 51 12.61 9.31 6.37
CA ALA A 51 12.72 10.39 7.35
C ALA A 51 11.39 11.15 7.53
N GLN A 52 10.66 11.40 6.44
CA GLN A 52 9.31 11.98 6.49
C GLN A 52 8.30 11.08 7.22
N ALA A 53 8.35 9.77 6.99
CA ALA A 53 7.51 8.82 7.72
C ALA A 53 7.82 8.82 9.22
N ARG A 54 9.11 8.89 9.58
CA ARG A 54 9.56 9.00 11.00
C ARG A 54 8.99 10.24 11.66
N GLU A 55 9.04 11.39 10.99
CA GLU A 55 8.44 12.64 11.48
C GLU A 55 6.94 12.46 11.76
N LEU A 56 6.19 11.91 10.82
CA LEU A 56 4.75 11.66 10.97
C LEU A 56 4.44 10.64 12.08
N PHE A 57 5.27 9.63 12.29
CA PHE A 57 5.08 8.66 13.37
C PHE A 57 5.29 9.33 14.75
N LEU A 58 6.25 10.24 14.87
CA LEU A 58 6.46 11.03 16.10
C LEU A 58 5.28 11.96 16.36
N GLU A 59 4.80 12.68 15.35
CA GLU A 59 3.60 13.52 15.45
C GLU A 59 2.36 12.69 15.85
N TYR A 60 2.19 11.51 15.24
CA TYR A 60 1.13 10.57 15.61
C TYR A 60 1.18 10.20 17.08
N ALA A 61 2.35 9.75 17.57
CA ALA A 61 2.52 9.36 18.97
C ALA A 61 2.21 10.51 19.94
N GLN A 62 2.64 11.73 19.63
CA GLN A 62 2.34 12.92 20.41
C GLN A 62 0.86 13.26 20.44
N SER A 63 0.15 12.99 19.35
CA SER A 63 -1.28 13.30 19.20
C SER A 63 -2.21 12.39 20.00
N LEU A 64 -1.74 11.24 20.47
CA LEU A 64 -2.58 10.23 21.12
C LEU A 64 -2.94 10.54 22.57
N GLY A 65 -2.09 11.33 23.27
CA GLY A 65 -2.27 11.61 24.71
C GLY A 65 -1.93 10.41 25.62
N PHE A 66 -1.38 9.32 25.09
CA PHE A 66 -0.86 8.17 25.84
C PHE A 66 0.41 7.62 25.15
N SER A 67 1.23 6.90 25.93
CA SER A 67 2.48 6.32 25.42
C SER A 67 2.22 5.07 24.56
N LEU A 68 3.00 4.91 23.49
CA LEU A 68 3.05 3.70 22.66
C LEU A 68 4.15 2.72 23.08
N CYS A 69 4.77 2.88 24.24
CA CYS A 69 5.87 2.03 24.71
C CYS A 69 5.49 0.53 24.76
N PHE A 70 4.22 0.20 25.04
CA PHE A 70 3.71 -1.18 25.00
C PHE A 70 3.72 -1.83 23.61
N GLN A 71 3.92 -1.05 22.55
CA GLN A 71 4.06 -1.52 21.17
C GLN A 71 5.51 -1.49 20.68
N ASN A 72 6.51 -1.32 21.56
CA ASN A 72 7.93 -1.18 21.20
C ASN A 72 8.20 -0.03 20.20
N PHE A 73 7.48 1.08 20.34
CA PHE A 73 7.48 2.19 19.39
C PHE A 73 8.88 2.77 19.12
N ASP A 74 9.74 2.88 20.13
CA ASP A 74 11.11 3.41 19.97
C ASP A 74 11.97 2.48 19.09
N GLN A 75 11.80 1.16 19.24
CA GLN A 75 12.49 0.18 18.38
C GLN A 75 11.95 0.22 16.95
N GLU A 76 10.64 0.36 16.78
CA GLU A 76 10.00 0.54 15.47
C GLU A 76 10.55 1.77 14.75
N LEU A 77 10.63 2.92 15.44
CA LEU A 77 11.20 4.15 14.90
C LEU A 77 12.67 3.99 14.51
N ALA A 78 13.47 3.34 15.34
CA ALA A 78 14.89 3.13 15.07
C ALA A 78 15.13 2.24 13.84
N ALA A 79 14.26 1.25 13.64
CA ALA A 79 14.38 0.26 12.59
C ALA A 79 13.75 0.65 11.25
N LEU A 80 13.02 1.79 11.14
CA LEU A 80 12.30 2.17 9.92
C LEU A 80 13.16 2.05 8.64
N PRO A 81 12.62 1.43 7.55
CA PRO A 81 11.27 0.93 7.40
C PRO A 81 10.97 -0.42 8.08
N GLY A 82 11.98 -1.18 8.55
CA GLY A 82 11.83 -2.41 9.34
C GLY A 82 10.77 -3.37 8.76
N ASP A 83 9.80 -3.75 9.58
CA ASP A 83 8.70 -4.66 9.19
C ASP A 83 7.77 -4.06 8.11
N TYR A 84 7.85 -2.77 7.85
CA TYR A 84 7.10 -2.10 6.78
C TYR A 84 7.81 -2.14 5.42
N ALA A 85 9.02 -2.74 5.35
CA ALA A 85 9.75 -2.91 4.10
C ALA A 85 9.11 -3.97 3.19
N PRO A 86 9.22 -3.83 1.84
CA PRO A 86 8.92 -4.92 0.93
C PRO A 86 9.78 -6.17 1.22
N PRO A 87 9.31 -7.39 0.86
CA PRO A 87 8.11 -7.67 0.10
C PRO A 87 6.81 -7.72 0.92
N GLU A 88 6.86 -8.00 2.22
CA GLU A 88 5.71 -8.28 3.08
C GLU A 88 5.10 -7.02 3.72
N GLY A 89 5.86 -5.93 3.80
CA GLY A 89 5.41 -4.66 4.37
C GLY A 89 5.19 -3.56 3.33
N ARG A 90 4.50 -2.49 3.75
CA ARG A 90 4.33 -1.24 2.99
C ARG A 90 4.30 -0.05 3.94
N LEU A 91 4.89 1.04 3.49
CA LEU A 91 4.83 2.33 4.16
C LEU A 91 4.43 3.38 3.11
N LEU A 92 3.29 4.03 3.31
CA LEU A 92 2.75 5.01 2.39
C LEU A 92 2.79 6.41 2.99
N LEU A 93 3.11 7.38 2.16
CA LEU A 93 3.01 8.81 2.45
C LEU A 93 1.89 9.42 1.60
N ALA A 94 1.16 10.35 2.20
CA ALA A 94 0.22 11.22 1.50
C ALA A 94 0.78 12.63 1.43
N THR A 95 0.70 13.26 0.26
CA THR A 95 0.90 14.68 0.08
C THR A 95 -0.36 15.33 -0.45
N PHE A 96 -0.59 16.58 -0.06
CA PHE A 96 -1.66 17.42 -0.57
C PHE A 96 -1.07 18.73 -1.06
N GLU A 97 -1.28 19.06 -2.34
CA GLU A 97 -0.66 20.23 -2.99
C GLU A 97 0.88 20.30 -2.77
N GLY A 98 1.55 19.15 -2.83
CA GLY A 98 2.99 19.04 -2.63
C GLY A 98 3.46 19.07 -1.17
N GLN A 99 2.56 19.28 -0.20
CA GLN A 99 2.89 19.29 1.23
C GLN A 99 2.67 17.92 1.86
N LEU A 100 3.60 17.48 2.71
CA LEU A 100 3.48 16.23 3.46
C LEU A 100 2.27 16.28 4.39
N ALA A 101 1.28 15.42 4.16
CA ALA A 101 -0.02 15.44 4.82
C ALA A 101 -0.24 14.30 5.81
N GLY A 102 0.34 13.12 5.57
CA GLY A 102 0.12 11.98 6.45
C GLY A 102 0.75 10.70 5.97
N CYS A 103 0.47 9.60 6.68
CA CYS A 103 1.02 8.28 6.39
C CYS A 103 0.07 7.16 6.80
N VAL A 104 0.38 5.95 6.33
CA VAL A 104 -0.15 4.68 6.81
C VAL A 104 0.88 3.58 6.56
N ALA A 105 0.93 2.58 7.43
CA ALA A 105 1.83 1.46 7.31
C ALA A 105 1.06 0.13 7.33
N LEU A 106 1.68 -0.92 6.76
CA LEU A 106 1.21 -2.29 6.76
C LEU A 106 2.40 -3.22 7.00
N HIS A 107 2.24 -4.18 7.88
CA HIS A 107 3.21 -5.26 8.07
C HIS A 107 2.51 -6.62 8.17
N LYS A 108 3.29 -7.69 8.01
CA LYS A 108 2.81 -9.04 8.22
C LYS A 108 2.52 -9.27 9.70
N LEU A 109 1.37 -9.83 10.00
CA LEU A 109 0.99 -10.27 11.34
C LEU A 109 1.12 -11.78 11.49
N GLU A 110 0.50 -12.53 10.56
CA GLU A 110 0.47 -13.99 10.51
C GLU A 110 0.47 -14.43 9.02
N PRO A 111 0.64 -15.73 8.70
CA PRO A 111 0.45 -16.20 7.34
C PRO A 111 -0.92 -15.83 6.78
N GLY A 112 -0.96 -15.10 5.67
CA GLY A 112 -2.19 -14.61 5.03
C GLY A 112 -2.86 -13.42 5.70
N ILE A 113 -2.33 -12.90 6.82
CA ILE A 113 -2.90 -11.79 7.57
C ILE A 113 -1.87 -10.67 7.74
N CYS A 114 -2.24 -9.46 7.34
CA CYS A 114 -1.46 -8.26 7.61
C CYS A 114 -2.13 -7.37 8.65
N GLU A 115 -1.38 -6.44 9.18
CA GLU A 115 -1.88 -5.42 10.09
C GLU A 115 -1.62 -4.02 9.53
N MET A 116 -2.67 -3.21 9.49
CA MET A 116 -2.57 -1.78 9.19
C MET A 116 -2.24 -1.02 10.47
N LYS A 117 -1.21 -0.17 10.40
CA LYS A 117 -0.72 0.64 11.53
C LYS A 117 -0.47 2.08 11.12
N ARG A 118 -0.37 2.94 12.11
CA ARG A 118 0.14 4.31 11.96
C ARG A 118 -0.62 5.16 10.94
N LEU A 119 -1.95 4.94 10.79
CA LEU A 119 -2.77 5.87 10.02
C LEU A 119 -2.79 7.23 10.73
N TYR A 120 -2.19 8.20 10.09
CA TYR A 120 -2.11 9.55 10.62
C TYR A 120 -2.26 10.59 9.53
N LEU A 121 -2.98 11.66 9.85
CA LEU A 121 -3.05 12.88 9.05
C LEU A 121 -2.81 14.08 9.94
N ARG A 122 -1.97 14.99 9.48
CA ARG A 122 -1.80 16.30 10.11
C ARG A 122 -3.14 17.02 10.18
N PRO A 123 -3.45 17.72 11.29
CA PRO A 123 -4.79 18.31 11.51
C PRO A 123 -5.31 19.16 10.37
N GLN A 124 -4.44 19.98 9.74
CA GLN A 124 -4.82 20.89 8.63
C GLN A 124 -5.27 20.18 7.36
N PHE A 125 -4.98 18.88 7.21
CA PHE A 125 -5.37 18.10 6.02
C PHE A 125 -6.53 17.12 6.30
N ARG A 126 -7.14 17.18 7.49
CA ARG A 126 -8.30 16.36 7.84
C ARG A 126 -9.56 16.87 7.15
N GLY A 127 -10.59 16.04 7.05
CA GLY A 127 -11.86 16.40 6.42
C GLY A 127 -11.87 16.45 4.89
N GLN A 128 -10.72 16.23 4.22
CA GLN A 128 -10.55 16.31 2.77
C GLN A 128 -10.52 14.93 2.07
N GLY A 129 -10.92 13.88 2.76
CA GLY A 129 -10.95 12.53 2.19
C GLY A 129 -9.62 11.77 2.19
N LEU A 130 -8.48 12.40 2.55
CA LEU A 130 -7.16 11.78 2.50
C LEU A 130 -7.04 10.52 3.38
N GLY A 131 -7.67 10.52 4.56
CA GLY A 131 -7.65 9.35 5.44
C GLY A 131 -8.29 8.13 4.78
N ARG A 132 -9.42 8.32 4.09
CA ARG A 132 -10.06 7.25 3.33
C ARG A 132 -9.20 6.81 2.14
N ALA A 133 -8.55 7.75 1.46
CA ALA A 133 -7.66 7.46 0.34
C ALA A 133 -6.46 6.60 0.81
N LEU A 134 -5.82 6.95 1.94
CA LEU A 134 -4.73 6.16 2.54
C LEU A 134 -5.19 4.75 2.91
N VAL A 135 -6.37 4.60 3.55
CA VAL A 135 -6.90 3.28 3.92
C VAL A 135 -7.21 2.45 2.68
N ASN A 136 -7.84 3.02 1.65
CA ASN A 136 -8.11 2.30 0.41
C ASN A 136 -6.82 1.86 -0.29
N GLN A 137 -5.80 2.72 -0.34
CA GLN A 137 -4.52 2.39 -0.96
C GLN A 137 -3.79 1.30 -0.20
N ILE A 138 -3.73 1.35 1.13
CA ILE A 138 -3.03 0.30 1.90
C ILE A 138 -3.76 -1.05 1.82
N ILE A 139 -5.09 -1.06 1.68
CA ILE A 139 -5.88 -2.25 1.39
C ILE A 139 -5.49 -2.83 0.02
N ALA A 140 -5.38 -1.99 -1.00
CA ALA A 140 -4.93 -2.41 -2.33
C ALA A 140 -3.52 -3.01 -2.30
N GLU A 141 -2.59 -2.40 -1.54
CA GLU A 141 -1.25 -2.95 -1.31
C GLU A 141 -1.30 -4.32 -0.62
N GLY A 142 -2.14 -4.49 0.39
CA GLY A 142 -2.30 -5.78 1.08
C GLY A 142 -2.79 -6.88 0.13
N ARG A 143 -3.75 -6.57 -0.74
CA ARG A 143 -4.22 -7.49 -1.79
C ARG A 143 -3.14 -7.84 -2.81
N GLN A 144 -2.34 -6.85 -3.24
CA GLN A 144 -1.24 -7.07 -4.18
C GLN A 144 -0.14 -7.97 -3.61
N ILE A 145 0.13 -7.89 -2.31
CA ILE A 145 1.06 -8.79 -1.61
C ILE A 145 0.50 -10.22 -1.52
N GLY A 146 -0.83 -10.38 -1.54
CA GLY A 146 -1.50 -11.68 -1.44
C GLY A 146 -2.07 -11.97 -0.04
N TYR A 147 -2.19 -10.97 0.82
CA TYR A 147 -2.90 -11.13 2.08
C TYR A 147 -4.39 -11.35 1.86
N GLN A 148 -4.99 -12.19 2.70
CA GLN A 148 -6.41 -12.53 2.66
C GLN A 148 -7.22 -11.70 3.66
N ARG A 149 -6.57 -11.24 4.72
CA ARG A 149 -7.19 -10.45 5.79
C ARG A 149 -6.27 -9.32 6.23
N MET A 150 -6.89 -8.21 6.60
CA MET A 150 -6.21 -7.07 7.21
C MET A 150 -6.83 -6.81 8.58
N ARG A 151 -6.00 -6.76 9.62
CA ARG A 151 -6.37 -6.40 10.97
C ARG A 151 -5.86 -5.01 11.34
N LEU A 152 -6.46 -4.44 12.34
CA LEU A 152 -5.98 -3.24 13.03
C LEU A 152 -6.44 -3.24 14.48
N ASP A 153 -5.70 -2.56 15.34
CA ASP A 153 -6.17 -2.13 16.66
C ASP A 153 -6.24 -0.60 16.71
N THR A 154 -7.21 -0.08 17.43
CA THR A 154 -7.45 1.36 17.60
C THR A 154 -8.04 1.65 18.97
N VAL A 155 -8.16 2.92 19.33
CA VAL A 155 -8.78 3.35 20.58
C VAL A 155 -9.99 4.22 20.24
N GLU A 156 -11.19 3.62 20.29
CA GLU A 156 -12.40 4.25 19.77
C GLU A 156 -12.69 5.65 20.38
N PRO A 157 -12.55 5.89 21.68
CA PRO A 157 -12.78 7.21 22.27
C PRO A 157 -11.90 8.31 21.68
N VAL A 158 -10.66 7.97 21.28
CA VAL A 158 -9.65 8.91 20.76
C VAL A 158 -9.71 9.04 19.24
N MET A 159 -10.08 7.94 18.55
CA MET A 159 -9.96 7.81 17.09
C MET A 159 -11.31 7.63 16.38
N LYS A 160 -12.37 8.32 16.84
CA LYS A 160 -13.75 8.17 16.32
C LYS A 160 -13.86 8.30 14.80
N ASP A 161 -13.15 9.27 14.21
CA ASP A 161 -13.18 9.51 12.77
C ASP A 161 -12.55 8.36 11.98
N ALA A 162 -11.42 7.82 12.47
CA ALA A 162 -10.78 6.67 11.86
C ALA A 162 -11.67 5.42 11.95
N VAL A 163 -12.27 5.17 13.11
CA VAL A 163 -13.23 4.04 13.31
C VAL A 163 -14.43 4.17 12.37
N ALA A 164 -14.95 5.39 12.17
CA ALA A 164 -16.05 5.63 11.23
C ALA A 164 -15.63 5.31 9.77
N ILE A 165 -14.39 5.63 9.38
CA ILE A 165 -13.83 5.26 8.07
C ILE A 165 -13.74 3.74 7.95
N TYR A 166 -13.18 3.05 8.95
CA TYR A 166 -13.00 1.60 8.94
C TYR A 166 -14.34 0.86 8.80
N ARG A 167 -15.35 1.24 9.59
CA ARG A 167 -16.71 0.65 9.49
C ARG A 167 -17.34 0.86 8.11
N LYS A 168 -17.20 2.06 7.51
CA LYS A 168 -17.72 2.35 6.16
C LYS A 168 -17.02 1.57 5.05
N ILE A 169 -15.77 1.17 5.25
CA ILE A 169 -15.00 0.35 4.29
C ILE A 169 -15.36 -1.13 4.44
N GLY A 170 -15.90 -1.55 5.58
CA GLY A 170 -16.31 -2.94 5.83
C GLY A 170 -15.49 -3.66 6.89
N PHE A 171 -14.62 -2.95 7.62
CA PHE A 171 -14.00 -3.54 8.80
C PHE A 171 -15.07 -3.85 9.86
N HIS A 172 -15.02 -5.04 10.42
CA HIS A 172 -15.88 -5.49 11.50
C HIS A 172 -15.06 -5.77 12.75
N GLN A 173 -15.70 -5.69 13.91
CA GLN A 173 -15.05 -5.95 15.18
C GLN A 173 -14.73 -7.43 15.34
N VAL A 174 -13.53 -7.72 15.89
CA VAL A 174 -13.06 -9.08 16.21
C VAL A 174 -12.57 -9.15 17.65
N ALA A 175 -12.34 -10.36 18.14
CA ALA A 175 -11.71 -10.57 19.45
C ALA A 175 -10.29 -10.01 19.49
N PRO A 176 -9.78 -9.56 20.64
CA PRO A 176 -8.40 -9.14 20.81
C PRO A 176 -7.42 -10.23 20.36
N TYR A 177 -6.48 -9.86 19.48
CA TYR A 177 -5.41 -10.75 19.01
C TYR A 177 -4.04 -10.38 19.59
N ARG A 178 -3.99 -9.32 20.39
CA ARG A 178 -2.85 -8.90 21.19
C ARG A 178 -3.31 -8.17 22.45
N THR A 179 -2.39 -7.93 23.37
CA THR A 179 -2.66 -7.11 24.55
C THR A 179 -2.52 -5.62 24.18
N ASN A 180 -3.58 -4.85 24.45
CA ASN A 180 -3.55 -3.39 24.42
C ASN A 180 -4.09 -2.88 25.76
N PRO A 181 -3.26 -2.22 26.60
CA PRO A 181 -3.65 -1.81 27.95
C PRO A 181 -4.55 -0.57 27.97
N ILE A 182 -4.80 0.05 26.82
CA ILE A 182 -5.55 1.31 26.76
C ILE A 182 -7.04 1.03 26.81
N ALA A 183 -7.73 1.70 27.72
CA ALA A 183 -9.19 1.58 27.84
C ALA A 183 -9.89 2.02 26.54
N GLY A 184 -10.85 1.22 26.07
CA GLY A 184 -11.54 1.47 24.80
C GLY A 184 -10.79 0.94 23.56
N ALA A 185 -9.79 0.08 23.74
CA ALA A 185 -9.15 -0.62 22.65
C ALA A 185 -10.18 -1.44 21.84
N LEU A 186 -10.17 -1.27 20.53
CA LEU A 186 -11.05 -1.91 19.56
C LEU A 186 -10.20 -2.62 18.51
N TYR A 187 -10.52 -3.89 18.26
CA TYR A 187 -9.86 -4.72 17.27
C TYR A 187 -10.79 -4.96 16.10
N MET A 188 -10.28 -4.75 14.87
CA MET A 188 -11.10 -4.86 13.68
C MET A 188 -10.38 -5.67 12.60
N GLU A 189 -11.16 -6.33 11.73
CA GLU A 189 -10.68 -7.15 10.62
C GLU A 189 -11.48 -6.84 9.35
N LEU A 190 -10.80 -6.87 8.20
CA LEU A 190 -11.38 -6.80 6.87
C LEU A 190 -10.90 -8.01 6.05
N HIS A 191 -11.80 -8.66 5.33
CA HIS A 191 -11.45 -9.61 4.27
C HIS A 191 -10.98 -8.84 3.03
N LEU A 192 -9.78 -9.17 2.52
CA LEU A 192 -9.13 -8.50 1.38
C LEU A 192 -9.55 -9.07 0.02
#